data_56d15c6c7fea5d5c5f14b5ef841482a0
#
_entry.id   56d15c6c7fea5d5c5f14b5ef841482a0
#
_cell.length_a   1.000
_cell.length_b   1.000
_cell.length_c   1.000
_cell.angle_alpha   90.00
_cell.angle_beta   90.00
_cell.angle_gamma   90.00
#
_symmetry.space_group_name_H-M   'P 1'
#
loop_
_entity.id
_entity.type
_entity.pdbx_description
1 polymer ?
#
loop_
_entity_poly.entity_id
_entity_poly.type
_entity_poly.pdbx_seq_one_letter_code
_entity_poly.pdbx_strand_id
1 'polypeptide(L)'
;MAERCDVVIIGGGAAGLMCARVAGRRGRSVLILDHAKRPAEKIRISGGGRCNFTNMHSSPAAFLSNNRHFCKSAFTRYTQDDFVQLVTEHQIAFHEKKLGQLFCDDSAQQIIDMLLAECRDAQAELRLNTSVSAVSVSAQGYHLQTSGGDVTCSALVIATGGLSIPKIGATRFGYDIARQFGLRVTAVRPALVPLTFQDQFLARCKALSGLSVDAEIRHGKTIFREGLLFTHRGLSGPSILQISSYWQDGAAIHINLLPDADCAAFLTARKRETPRQDVLTALADCLPRRLAADILDELRIAGRLADLSNAALGQIGARVNRWQVSPSGTEGYRTAEVTLGGVDVDELSSKTMEAKAQPGLYFIGEVVDVTGHLGGYNFQWAWSSGFVAGEAV
;
A
#
# COMPACT_ATOMS: atom_id res chain seq x y z
N MET A 1 12.02 28.81 -28.26
CA MET A 1 12.08 27.45 -28.82
C MET A 1 11.81 26.49 -27.66
N ALA A 2 11.04 25.44 -27.88
CA ALA A 2 10.83 24.41 -26.86
C ALA A 2 12.15 23.74 -26.49
N GLU A 3 12.39 23.52 -25.21
CA GLU A 3 13.53 22.77 -24.74
C GLU A 3 13.41 21.30 -25.17
N ARG A 4 14.52 20.66 -25.53
CA ARG A 4 14.53 19.27 -26.01
C ARG A 4 15.39 18.40 -25.11
N CYS A 5 14.83 17.25 -24.70
CA CYS A 5 15.56 16.17 -24.04
C CYS A 5 15.14 14.79 -24.62
N ASP A 6 15.88 13.75 -24.30
CA ASP A 6 15.51 12.40 -24.75
C ASP A 6 14.30 11.88 -23.99
N VAL A 7 14.27 12.08 -22.67
CA VAL A 7 13.27 11.52 -21.76
C VAL A 7 12.70 12.61 -20.86
N VAL A 8 11.37 12.73 -20.83
CA VAL A 8 10.67 13.50 -19.80
C VAL A 8 9.94 12.51 -18.86
N ILE A 9 10.11 12.69 -17.57
CA ILE A 9 9.43 11.93 -16.52
C ILE A 9 8.50 12.86 -15.75
N ILE A 10 7.19 12.56 -15.71
CA ILE A 10 6.22 13.32 -14.93
C ILE A 10 6.01 12.61 -13.60
N GLY A 11 6.53 13.22 -12.52
CA GLY A 11 6.49 12.75 -11.15
C GLY A 11 7.87 12.40 -10.57
N GLY A 12 8.34 13.21 -9.62
CA GLY A 12 9.57 13.05 -8.85
C GLY A 12 9.42 12.17 -7.62
N GLY A 13 8.59 11.11 -7.72
CA GLY A 13 8.40 10.10 -6.69
C GLY A 13 9.37 8.93 -6.82
N ALA A 14 9.12 7.85 -6.07
CA ALA A 14 9.94 6.64 -6.04
C ALA A 14 10.24 6.08 -7.43
N ALA A 15 9.21 5.80 -8.23
CA ALA A 15 9.37 5.21 -9.56
C ALA A 15 10.06 6.17 -10.54
N GLY A 16 9.70 7.46 -10.51
CA GLY A 16 10.27 8.47 -11.40
C GLY A 16 11.76 8.70 -11.15
N LEU A 17 12.18 8.83 -9.89
CA LEU A 17 13.61 8.99 -9.54
C LEU A 17 14.42 7.74 -9.92
N MET A 18 13.88 6.54 -9.70
CA MET A 18 14.54 5.30 -10.12
C MET A 18 14.68 5.23 -11.65
N CYS A 19 13.64 5.58 -12.40
CA CYS A 19 13.69 5.61 -13.86
C CYS A 19 14.74 6.63 -14.37
N ALA A 20 14.75 7.83 -13.79
CA ALA A 20 15.68 8.89 -14.16
C ALA A 20 17.15 8.50 -13.94
N ARG A 21 17.45 7.92 -12.78
CA ARG A 21 18.77 7.38 -12.45
C ARG A 21 19.26 6.38 -13.50
N VAL A 22 18.40 5.45 -13.90
CA VAL A 22 18.78 4.39 -14.85
C VAL A 22 18.93 4.94 -16.26
N ALA A 23 17.99 5.74 -16.74
CA ALA A 23 18.04 6.33 -18.07
C ALA A 23 19.25 7.28 -18.22
N GLY A 24 19.51 8.14 -17.22
CA GLY A 24 20.67 9.05 -17.24
C GLY A 24 22.00 8.32 -17.24
N ARG A 25 22.18 7.24 -16.47
CA ARG A 25 23.38 6.40 -16.49
C ARG A 25 23.65 5.74 -17.85
N ARG A 26 22.62 5.62 -18.69
CA ARG A 26 22.74 5.16 -20.09
C ARG A 26 23.06 6.28 -21.08
N GLY A 27 23.32 7.50 -20.58
CA GLY A 27 23.64 8.66 -21.38
C GLY A 27 22.44 9.37 -21.99
N ARG A 28 21.22 9.13 -21.52
CA ARG A 28 20.06 9.89 -21.96
C ARG A 28 19.99 11.24 -21.26
N SER A 29 19.58 12.27 -21.97
CA SER A 29 19.21 13.55 -21.38
C SER A 29 17.82 13.41 -20.74
N VAL A 30 17.75 13.49 -19.40
CA VAL A 30 16.55 13.22 -18.62
C VAL A 30 16.10 14.46 -17.88
N LEU A 31 14.80 14.80 -18.01
CA LEU A 31 14.15 15.86 -17.29
C LEU A 31 12.98 15.29 -16.47
N ILE A 32 13.03 15.46 -15.14
CA ILE A 32 11.95 15.11 -14.22
C ILE A 32 11.15 16.36 -13.91
N LEU A 33 9.84 16.32 -14.13
CA LEU A 33 8.90 17.40 -13.79
C LEU A 33 8.02 16.98 -12.63
N ASP A 34 7.97 17.81 -11.59
CA ASP A 34 7.04 17.60 -10.47
C ASP A 34 6.39 18.91 -10.05
N HIS A 35 5.08 18.90 -9.87
CA HIS A 35 4.33 20.08 -9.43
C HIS A 35 4.51 20.35 -7.92
N ALA A 36 4.99 19.38 -7.15
CA ALA A 36 5.22 19.48 -5.72
C ALA A 36 6.41 20.42 -5.40
N LYS A 37 6.41 20.99 -4.22
CA LYS A 37 7.51 21.83 -3.71
C LYS A 37 8.72 21.00 -3.29
N ARG A 38 8.55 19.74 -3.01
CA ARG A 38 9.61 18.80 -2.59
C ARG A 38 9.38 17.45 -3.27
N PRO A 39 10.45 16.74 -3.62
CA PRO A 39 10.32 15.43 -4.26
C PRO A 39 9.98 14.35 -3.24
N ALA A 40 9.46 13.24 -3.73
CA ALA A 40 9.34 11.97 -3.01
C ALA A 40 8.50 12.05 -1.70
N GLU A 41 7.47 12.89 -1.64
CA GLU A 41 6.67 13.10 -0.43
C GLU A 41 6.09 11.79 0.14
N LYS A 42 5.71 10.81 -0.69
CA LYS A 42 5.22 9.51 -0.22
C LYS A 42 6.32 8.70 0.49
N ILE A 43 7.58 8.78 0.02
CA ILE A 43 8.73 8.18 0.71
C ILE A 43 8.88 8.83 2.10
N ARG A 44 8.86 10.16 2.15
CA ARG A 44 9.08 10.96 3.35
C ARG A 44 8.16 10.59 4.49
N ILE A 45 6.87 10.39 4.22
CA ILE A 45 5.87 10.09 5.25
C ILE A 45 5.73 8.59 5.55
N SER A 46 6.26 7.74 4.70
CA SER A 46 6.09 6.29 4.84
C SER A 46 6.80 5.72 6.06
N GLY A 47 6.26 4.62 6.57
CA GLY A 47 6.86 3.93 7.71
C GLY A 47 7.00 4.79 8.97
N GLY A 48 6.14 5.81 9.15
CA GLY A 48 6.26 6.76 10.26
C GLY A 48 7.49 7.66 10.15
N GLY A 49 7.92 7.99 8.92
CA GLY A 49 9.09 8.82 8.62
C GLY A 49 10.42 8.05 8.55
N ARG A 50 10.39 6.72 8.63
CA ARG A 50 11.56 5.83 8.52
C ARG A 50 11.65 5.07 7.21
N CYS A 51 10.72 5.26 6.30
CA CYS A 51 10.59 4.57 5.03
C CYS A 51 10.66 3.04 5.14
N ASN A 52 9.53 2.37 4.98
CA ASN A 52 9.52 0.93 4.72
C ASN A 52 9.86 0.71 3.24
N PHE A 53 11.15 0.71 2.91
CA PHE A 53 11.62 0.88 1.55
C PHE A 53 11.51 -0.36 0.67
N THR A 54 11.43 -1.58 1.25
CA THR A 54 11.17 -2.83 0.54
C THR A 54 10.73 -3.94 1.50
N ASN A 55 10.46 -5.12 0.94
CA ASN A 55 10.13 -6.33 1.67
C ASN A 55 10.94 -7.51 1.14
N MET A 56 11.62 -8.26 2.01
CA MET A 56 12.44 -9.42 1.65
C MET A 56 11.62 -10.57 1.04
N HIS A 57 10.29 -10.59 1.30
CA HIS A 57 9.38 -11.58 0.73
C HIS A 57 8.66 -11.08 -0.53
N SER A 58 9.21 -10.03 -1.19
CA SER A 58 8.62 -9.50 -2.42
C SER A 58 8.57 -10.58 -3.50
N SER A 59 7.34 -10.93 -3.87
CA SER A 59 7.07 -11.90 -4.92
C SER A 59 5.79 -11.52 -5.66
N PRO A 60 5.61 -11.92 -6.92
CA PRO A 60 4.41 -11.60 -7.70
C PRO A 60 3.09 -12.02 -7.03
N ALA A 61 3.11 -13.01 -6.13
CA ALA A 61 1.93 -13.46 -5.40
C ALA A 61 1.38 -12.43 -4.39
N ALA A 62 2.22 -11.47 -3.97
CA ALA A 62 1.85 -10.41 -3.03
C ALA A 62 1.26 -9.17 -3.73
N PHE A 63 0.96 -9.25 -5.02
CA PHE A 63 0.44 -8.12 -5.81
C PHE A 63 -0.90 -8.46 -6.46
N LEU A 64 -1.82 -7.50 -6.36
CA LEU A 64 -3.10 -7.52 -7.04
C LEU A 64 -2.97 -6.77 -8.37
N SER A 65 -3.52 -7.36 -9.42
CA SER A 65 -3.60 -6.80 -10.77
C SER A 65 -4.58 -7.63 -11.58
N ASN A 66 -5.19 -7.08 -12.62
CA ASN A 66 -5.98 -7.85 -13.57
C ASN A 66 -5.16 -8.98 -14.21
N ASN A 67 -3.86 -8.75 -14.41
CA ASN A 67 -2.92 -9.76 -14.87
C ASN A 67 -1.84 -10.01 -13.81
N ARG A 68 -2.05 -11.00 -12.94
CA ARG A 68 -1.12 -11.37 -11.85
C ARG A 68 0.30 -11.73 -12.31
N HIS A 69 0.52 -11.92 -13.61
CA HIS A 69 1.81 -12.27 -14.17
C HIS A 69 2.59 -11.06 -14.69
N PHE A 70 1.95 -9.90 -14.83
CA PHE A 70 2.53 -8.72 -15.43
C PHE A 70 3.81 -8.27 -14.73
N CYS A 71 3.79 -8.20 -13.41
CA CYS A 71 4.93 -7.70 -12.62
C CYS A 71 6.14 -8.64 -12.58
N LYS A 72 6.01 -9.92 -13.00
CA LYS A 72 7.08 -10.92 -12.92
C LYS A 72 8.37 -10.46 -13.61
N SER A 73 8.26 -9.94 -14.84
CA SER A 73 9.43 -9.50 -15.61
C SER A 73 10.19 -8.38 -14.91
N ALA A 74 9.49 -7.41 -14.34
CA ALA A 74 10.12 -6.32 -13.62
C ALA A 74 10.84 -6.81 -12.34
N PHE A 75 10.20 -7.70 -11.56
CA PHE A 75 10.80 -8.26 -10.34
C PHE A 75 11.99 -9.18 -10.58
N THR A 76 12.10 -9.82 -11.74
CA THR A 76 13.29 -10.62 -12.08
C THR A 76 14.47 -9.78 -12.54
N ARG A 77 14.21 -8.55 -13.01
CA ARG A 77 15.27 -7.64 -13.51
C ARG A 77 15.75 -6.64 -12.46
N TYR A 78 14.92 -6.35 -11.46
CA TYR A 78 15.29 -5.54 -10.31
C TYR A 78 14.55 -6.05 -9.08
N THR A 79 15.27 -6.76 -8.26
CA THR A 79 14.79 -7.45 -7.07
C THR A 79 14.85 -6.55 -5.82
N GLN A 80 14.30 -7.02 -4.71
CA GLN A 80 14.50 -6.38 -3.41
C GLN A 80 15.98 -6.37 -2.98
N ASP A 81 16.74 -7.40 -3.36
CA ASP A 81 18.16 -7.50 -3.03
C ASP A 81 18.97 -6.43 -3.76
N ASP A 82 18.61 -6.12 -5.02
CA ASP A 82 19.25 -5.02 -5.77
C ASP A 82 19.01 -3.67 -5.11
N PHE A 83 17.80 -3.41 -4.58
CA PHE A 83 17.54 -2.18 -3.86
C PHE A 83 18.24 -2.13 -2.50
N VAL A 84 18.29 -3.26 -1.77
CA VAL A 84 19.07 -3.38 -0.52
C VAL A 84 20.55 -3.15 -0.77
N GLN A 85 21.09 -3.67 -1.87
CA GLN A 85 22.48 -3.40 -2.28
C GLN A 85 22.71 -1.90 -2.48
N LEU A 86 21.83 -1.20 -3.21
CA LEU A 86 21.92 0.24 -3.42
C LEU A 86 21.90 1.02 -2.09
N VAL A 87 21.01 0.66 -1.16
CA VAL A 87 20.93 1.27 0.18
C VAL A 87 22.22 1.04 0.97
N THR A 88 22.81 -0.16 0.85
CA THR A 88 24.07 -0.53 1.51
C THR A 88 25.27 0.23 0.92
N GLU A 89 25.36 0.38 -0.39
CA GLU A 89 26.39 1.15 -1.09
C GLU A 89 26.42 2.61 -0.63
N HIS A 90 25.24 3.17 -0.32
CA HIS A 90 25.10 4.51 0.27
C HIS A 90 25.25 4.55 1.78
N GLN A 91 25.65 3.43 2.42
CA GLN A 91 25.93 3.33 3.86
C GLN A 91 24.72 3.74 4.74
N ILE A 92 23.49 3.52 4.27
CA ILE A 92 22.27 3.78 5.01
C ILE A 92 21.99 2.60 5.92
N ALA A 93 21.97 2.83 7.23
CA ALA A 93 21.63 1.82 8.23
C ALA A 93 20.14 1.49 8.19
N PHE A 94 19.82 0.20 8.26
CA PHE A 94 18.44 -0.30 8.24
C PHE A 94 18.31 -1.59 9.05
N HIS A 95 17.07 -1.93 9.40
CA HIS A 95 16.74 -3.18 10.08
C HIS A 95 15.47 -3.82 9.50
N GLU A 96 15.35 -5.13 9.68
CA GLU A 96 14.10 -5.84 9.50
C GLU A 96 13.25 -5.70 10.77
N LYS A 97 12.02 -5.17 10.63
CA LYS A 97 11.12 -5.01 11.75
C LYS A 97 10.31 -6.29 12.03
N LYS A 98 9.61 -6.80 11.03
CA LYS A 98 8.86 -8.06 11.03
C LYS A 98 8.42 -8.41 9.61
N LEU A 99 8.15 -9.67 9.33
CA LEU A 99 7.57 -10.15 8.07
C LEU A 99 8.32 -9.64 6.82
N GLY A 100 9.65 -9.55 6.90
CA GLY A 100 10.49 -9.11 5.79
C GLY A 100 10.48 -7.59 5.53
N GLN A 101 9.84 -6.79 6.36
CA GLN A 101 9.73 -5.32 6.18
C GLN A 101 11.04 -4.64 6.57
N LEU A 102 11.69 -3.94 5.62
CA LEU A 102 12.93 -3.22 5.87
C LEU A 102 12.69 -1.72 6.05
N PHE A 103 13.22 -1.15 7.13
CA PHE A 103 13.10 0.25 7.50
C PHE A 103 14.47 0.88 7.69
N CYS A 104 14.63 2.15 7.28
CA CYS A 104 15.78 2.92 7.71
C CYS A 104 15.79 3.08 9.23
N ASP A 105 16.96 3.05 9.83
CA ASP A 105 17.11 3.23 11.28
C ASP A 105 16.76 4.65 11.70
N ASP A 106 17.23 5.64 10.93
CA ASP A 106 17.05 7.05 11.27
C ASP A 106 15.85 7.70 10.57
N SER A 107 15.93 7.90 9.25
CA SER A 107 14.97 8.74 8.53
C SER A 107 14.74 8.29 7.08
N ALA A 108 13.50 8.42 6.63
CA ALA A 108 13.13 8.32 5.22
C ALA A 108 13.88 9.32 4.32
N GLN A 109 14.40 10.42 4.88
CA GLN A 109 15.18 11.40 4.14
C GLN A 109 16.44 10.79 3.54
N GLN A 110 17.05 9.79 4.17
CA GLN A 110 18.25 9.11 3.67
C GLN A 110 17.99 8.43 2.31
N ILE A 111 16.85 7.76 2.14
CA ILE A 111 16.44 7.16 0.85
C ILE A 111 16.20 8.25 -0.20
N ILE A 112 15.59 9.38 0.19
CA ILE A 112 15.36 10.50 -0.73
C ILE A 112 16.69 11.10 -1.19
N ASP A 113 17.60 11.38 -0.26
CA ASP A 113 18.91 11.97 -0.55
C ASP A 113 19.76 11.04 -1.42
N MET A 114 19.73 9.74 -1.17
CA MET A 114 20.33 8.70 -1.99
C MET A 114 19.82 8.78 -3.43
N LEU A 115 18.50 8.73 -3.65
CA LEU A 115 17.91 8.76 -4.99
C LEU A 115 18.21 10.07 -5.72
N LEU A 116 18.24 11.20 -5.01
CA LEU A 116 18.59 12.49 -5.59
C LEU A 116 20.09 12.58 -5.93
N ALA A 117 20.97 11.98 -5.12
CA ALA A 117 22.38 11.86 -5.45
C ALA A 117 22.58 11.02 -6.72
N GLU A 118 21.95 9.86 -6.79
CA GLU A 118 21.97 8.97 -7.95
C GLU A 118 21.46 9.66 -9.24
N CYS A 119 20.41 10.49 -9.15
CA CYS A 119 19.92 11.27 -10.28
C CYS A 119 20.93 12.35 -10.70
N ARG A 120 21.57 13.05 -9.74
CA ARG A 120 22.61 14.05 -10.05
C ARG A 120 23.82 13.42 -10.73
N ASP A 121 24.29 12.28 -10.23
CA ASP A 121 25.43 11.56 -10.82
C ASP A 121 25.10 11.04 -12.22
N ALA A 122 23.83 10.72 -12.47
CA ALA A 122 23.31 10.35 -13.77
C ALA A 122 22.96 11.57 -14.66
N GLN A 123 23.26 12.80 -14.22
CA GLN A 123 22.96 14.06 -14.91
C GLN A 123 21.49 14.27 -15.27
N ALA A 124 20.57 13.65 -14.51
CA ALA A 124 19.13 13.86 -14.65
C ALA A 124 18.72 15.15 -13.93
N GLU A 125 18.04 16.04 -14.64
CA GLU A 125 17.55 17.30 -14.09
C GLU A 125 16.19 17.10 -13.41
N LEU A 126 16.01 17.67 -12.21
CA LEU A 126 14.73 17.68 -11.49
C LEU A 126 14.19 19.12 -11.36
N ARG A 127 13.02 19.37 -11.93
CA ARG A 127 12.29 20.65 -11.80
C ARG A 127 11.05 20.47 -10.95
N LEU A 128 11.11 21.03 -9.76
CA LEU A 128 9.98 21.12 -8.82
C LEU A 128 9.12 22.36 -9.15
N ASN A 129 7.92 22.42 -8.53
CA ASN A 129 6.94 23.49 -8.77
C ASN A 129 6.59 23.65 -10.27
N THR A 130 6.72 22.58 -11.05
CA THR A 130 6.50 22.61 -12.50
C THR A 130 5.34 21.69 -12.86
N SER A 131 4.22 22.30 -13.22
CA SER A 131 3.02 21.60 -13.63
C SER A 131 3.01 21.39 -15.15
N VAL A 132 2.55 20.22 -15.58
CA VAL A 132 2.25 19.94 -16.99
C VAL A 132 0.75 20.15 -17.21
N SER A 133 0.40 21.02 -18.15
CA SER A 133 -1.00 21.37 -18.47
C SER A 133 -1.54 20.60 -19.68
N ALA A 134 -0.69 20.27 -20.63
CA ALA A 134 -1.06 19.52 -21.83
C ALA A 134 0.10 18.66 -22.33
N VAL A 135 -0.26 17.54 -22.94
CA VAL A 135 0.66 16.63 -23.64
C VAL A 135 0.08 16.37 -25.02
N SER A 136 0.91 16.47 -26.05
CA SER A 136 0.53 16.15 -27.43
C SER A 136 1.64 15.36 -28.14
N VAL A 137 1.27 14.63 -29.18
CA VAL A 137 2.23 13.92 -30.04
C VAL A 137 2.64 14.83 -31.17
N SER A 138 3.91 14.80 -31.51
CA SER A 138 4.49 15.50 -32.66
C SER A 138 5.29 14.52 -33.52
N ALA A 139 5.73 14.96 -34.69
CA ALA A 139 6.61 14.15 -35.55
C ALA A 139 7.96 13.79 -34.89
N GLN A 140 8.30 14.47 -33.77
CA GLN A 140 9.57 14.31 -33.06
C GLN A 140 9.43 13.62 -31.70
N GLY A 141 8.24 13.06 -31.37
CA GLY A 141 7.90 12.45 -30.10
C GLY A 141 6.78 13.22 -29.37
N TYR A 142 7.01 13.60 -28.11
CA TYR A 142 6.00 14.28 -27.28
C TYR A 142 6.34 15.75 -27.08
N HIS A 143 5.31 16.58 -27.08
CA HIS A 143 5.37 18.00 -26.71
C HIS A 143 4.55 18.23 -25.48
N LEU A 144 5.15 18.85 -24.46
CA LEU A 144 4.55 19.16 -23.18
C LEU A 144 4.47 20.67 -23.00
N GLN A 145 3.29 21.16 -22.64
CA GLN A 145 3.11 22.51 -22.13
C GLN A 145 3.25 22.51 -20.62
N THR A 146 4.21 23.26 -20.11
CA THR A 146 4.47 23.31 -18.66
C THR A 146 4.43 24.74 -18.13
N SER A 147 4.29 24.88 -16.82
CA SER A 147 4.39 26.20 -16.16
C SER A 147 5.79 26.82 -16.26
N GLY A 148 6.81 26.04 -16.63
CA GLY A 148 8.20 26.48 -16.82
C GLY A 148 8.59 26.68 -18.30
N GLY A 149 7.64 26.59 -19.23
CA GLY A 149 7.88 26.65 -20.68
C GLY A 149 7.62 25.30 -21.36
N ASP A 150 7.67 25.28 -22.68
CA ASP A 150 7.39 24.11 -23.48
C ASP A 150 8.62 23.19 -23.58
N VAL A 151 8.38 21.88 -23.46
CA VAL A 151 9.40 20.83 -23.51
C VAL A 151 9.02 19.80 -24.56
N THR A 152 10.01 19.28 -25.29
CA THR A 152 9.82 18.16 -26.23
C THR A 152 10.73 16.99 -25.86
N CYS A 153 10.24 15.75 -26.07
CA CYS A 153 11.03 14.56 -25.80
C CYS A 153 10.68 13.41 -26.74
N SER A 154 11.61 12.46 -26.88
CA SER A 154 11.39 11.23 -27.63
C SER A 154 10.59 10.20 -26.82
N ALA A 155 10.83 10.13 -25.50
CA ALA A 155 10.15 9.24 -24.57
C ALA A 155 9.49 10.03 -23.43
N LEU A 156 8.24 9.70 -23.12
CA LEU A 156 7.47 10.28 -22.03
C LEU A 156 7.12 9.21 -21.00
N VAL A 157 7.52 9.41 -19.75
CA VAL A 157 7.27 8.49 -18.64
C VAL A 157 6.29 9.10 -17.66
N ILE A 158 5.19 8.43 -17.41
CA ILE A 158 4.17 8.81 -16.43
C ILE A 158 4.43 8.06 -15.11
N ALA A 159 4.90 8.80 -14.11
CA ALA A 159 5.28 8.30 -12.78
C ALA A 159 4.53 9.02 -11.66
N THR A 160 3.29 9.45 -11.93
CA THR A 160 2.50 10.36 -11.09
C THR A 160 1.95 9.72 -9.82
N GLY A 161 2.09 8.40 -9.65
CA GLY A 161 1.48 7.67 -8.53
C GLY A 161 -0.03 7.54 -8.67
N GLY A 162 -0.68 7.14 -7.58
CA GLY A 162 -2.14 6.97 -7.47
C GLY A 162 -2.83 8.17 -6.82
N LEU A 163 -4.05 7.92 -6.31
CA LEU A 163 -4.92 8.95 -5.71
C LEU A 163 -4.82 9.02 -4.18
N SER A 164 -4.06 8.10 -3.56
CA SER A 164 -3.95 8.02 -2.11
C SER A 164 -3.24 9.24 -1.52
N ILE A 165 -3.71 9.69 -0.36
CA ILE A 165 -3.19 10.83 0.40
C ILE A 165 -3.17 12.12 -0.44
N PRO A 166 -4.32 12.67 -0.88
CA PRO A 166 -4.37 13.85 -1.76
C PRO A 166 -3.59 15.07 -1.23
N LYS A 167 -3.41 15.17 0.08
CA LYS A 167 -2.67 16.27 0.72
C LYS A 167 -1.20 16.39 0.31
N ILE A 168 -0.61 15.29 -0.20
CA ILE A 168 0.79 15.28 -0.67
C ILE A 168 0.91 15.47 -2.18
N GLY A 169 -0.16 15.88 -2.87
CA GLY A 169 -0.13 16.20 -4.30
C GLY A 169 -0.63 15.09 -5.22
N ALA A 170 -1.30 14.05 -4.71
CA ALA A 170 -1.88 13.02 -5.59
C ALA A 170 -2.98 13.62 -6.49
N THR A 171 -2.91 13.34 -7.79
CA THR A 171 -3.85 13.83 -8.81
C THR A 171 -4.27 12.72 -9.76
N ARG A 172 -5.30 12.98 -10.57
CA ARG A 172 -5.77 12.05 -11.61
C ARG A 172 -4.96 12.16 -12.93
N PHE A 173 -4.02 13.07 -13.01
CA PHE A 173 -3.34 13.45 -14.23
C PHE A 173 -2.81 12.24 -15.02
N GLY A 174 -2.14 11.28 -14.39
CA GLY A 174 -1.61 10.10 -15.08
C GLY A 174 -2.70 9.21 -15.69
N TYR A 175 -3.85 9.08 -15.03
CA TYR A 175 -5.00 8.35 -15.58
C TYR A 175 -5.66 9.11 -16.73
N ASP A 176 -5.68 10.44 -16.67
CA ASP A 176 -6.26 11.27 -17.72
C ASP A 176 -5.37 11.24 -18.98
N ILE A 177 -4.04 11.24 -18.81
CA ILE A 177 -3.08 11.01 -19.91
C ILE A 177 -3.29 9.62 -20.52
N ALA A 178 -3.42 8.57 -19.70
CA ALA A 178 -3.68 7.22 -20.23
C ALA A 178 -4.95 7.19 -21.12
N ARG A 179 -6.05 7.78 -20.66
CA ARG A 179 -7.29 7.87 -21.43
C ARG A 179 -7.16 8.72 -22.68
N GLN A 180 -6.44 9.85 -22.61
CA GLN A 180 -6.16 10.72 -23.76
C GLN A 180 -5.49 9.94 -24.90
N PHE A 181 -4.60 9.02 -24.56
CA PHE A 181 -3.92 8.16 -25.53
C PHE A 181 -4.63 6.82 -25.81
N GLY A 182 -5.91 6.71 -25.40
CA GLY A 182 -6.76 5.55 -25.70
C GLY A 182 -6.49 4.33 -24.85
N LEU A 183 -5.70 4.41 -23.78
CA LEU A 183 -5.45 3.30 -22.88
C LEU A 183 -6.59 3.13 -21.88
N ARG A 184 -6.93 1.90 -21.58
CA ARG A 184 -7.89 1.59 -20.52
C ARG A 184 -7.29 1.88 -19.14
N VAL A 185 -8.15 2.37 -18.26
CA VAL A 185 -7.86 2.53 -16.82
C VAL A 185 -8.90 1.70 -16.08
N THR A 186 -8.46 0.74 -15.30
CA THR A 186 -9.32 -0.09 -14.46
C THR A 186 -10.00 0.73 -13.37
N ALA A 187 -11.02 0.19 -12.71
CA ALA A 187 -11.69 0.88 -11.62
C ALA A 187 -10.70 1.15 -10.48
N VAL A 188 -10.44 2.43 -10.19
CA VAL A 188 -9.55 2.83 -9.11
C VAL A 188 -10.33 3.00 -7.82
N ARG A 189 -9.80 2.44 -6.73
CA ARG A 189 -10.37 2.55 -5.39
C ARG A 189 -9.29 2.63 -4.31
N PRO A 190 -9.61 3.21 -3.12
CA PRO A 190 -8.67 3.21 -2.00
C PRO A 190 -8.37 1.77 -1.54
N ALA A 191 -7.11 1.49 -1.23
CA ALA A 191 -6.65 0.21 -0.72
C ALA A 191 -5.63 0.40 0.40
N LEU A 192 -5.37 -0.65 1.19
CA LEU A 192 -4.64 -0.54 2.44
C LEU A 192 -5.23 0.61 3.28
N VAL A 193 -6.53 0.52 3.54
CA VAL A 193 -7.35 1.60 4.09
C VAL A 193 -8.21 1.07 5.25
N PRO A 194 -8.41 1.87 6.33
CA PRO A 194 -9.32 1.49 7.41
C PRO A 194 -10.76 1.27 6.92
N LEU A 195 -11.42 0.27 7.51
CA LEU A 195 -12.82 -0.05 7.25
C LEU A 195 -13.72 0.70 8.23
N THR A 196 -14.80 1.31 7.70
CA THR A 196 -15.78 2.07 8.48
C THR A 196 -17.00 1.23 8.77
N PHE A 197 -17.70 1.61 9.85
CA PHE A 197 -18.92 0.95 10.29
C PHE A 197 -19.96 1.98 10.70
N GLN A 198 -21.20 1.52 10.92
CA GLN A 198 -22.34 2.33 11.34
C GLN A 198 -22.98 1.73 12.60
N ASP A 199 -23.95 2.44 13.15
CA ASP A 199 -24.85 2.00 14.23
C ASP A 199 -24.14 1.44 15.47
N GLN A 200 -24.64 0.35 15.99
CA GLN A 200 -24.16 -0.27 17.24
C GLN A 200 -22.70 -0.71 17.15
N PHE A 201 -22.26 -1.23 15.99
CA PHE A 201 -20.86 -1.65 15.85
C PHE A 201 -19.89 -0.47 15.89
N LEU A 202 -20.27 0.68 15.31
CA LEU A 202 -19.47 1.91 15.43
C LEU A 202 -19.41 2.39 16.89
N ALA A 203 -20.50 2.31 17.64
CA ALA A 203 -20.49 2.66 19.07
C ALA A 203 -19.50 1.80 19.85
N ARG A 204 -19.44 0.51 19.58
CA ARG A 204 -18.46 -0.42 20.16
C ARG A 204 -17.02 -0.06 19.76
N CYS A 205 -16.77 0.20 18.48
CA CYS A 205 -15.45 0.63 18.02
C CYS A 205 -14.97 1.90 18.74
N LYS A 206 -15.88 2.86 18.95
CA LYS A 206 -15.58 4.08 19.72
C LYS A 206 -15.21 3.77 21.17
N ALA A 207 -15.98 2.90 21.84
CA ALA A 207 -15.73 2.48 23.24
C ALA A 207 -14.39 1.73 23.38
N LEU A 208 -13.97 0.99 22.35
CA LEU A 208 -12.71 0.23 22.29
C LEU A 208 -11.57 1.01 21.63
N SER A 209 -11.77 2.25 21.21
CA SER A 209 -10.78 3.02 20.45
C SER A 209 -9.41 3.03 21.12
N GLY A 210 -8.36 2.83 20.31
CA GLY A 210 -6.97 2.70 20.74
C GLY A 210 -6.57 1.29 21.19
N LEU A 211 -7.51 0.35 21.32
CA LEU A 211 -7.22 -1.03 21.66
C LEU A 211 -6.73 -1.77 20.40
N SER A 212 -5.60 -2.46 20.54
CA SER A 212 -5.06 -3.35 19.51
C SER A 212 -5.00 -4.79 20.02
N VAL A 213 -5.22 -5.75 19.10
CA VAL A 213 -5.12 -7.19 19.38
C VAL A 213 -4.65 -7.90 18.11
N ASP A 214 -3.80 -8.92 18.26
CA ASP A 214 -3.47 -9.78 17.15
C ASP A 214 -4.70 -10.61 16.75
N ALA A 215 -5.00 -10.61 15.46
CA ALA A 215 -6.19 -11.27 14.96
C ALA A 215 -5.94 -11.85 13.56
N GLU A 216 -6.69 -12.88 13.22
CA GLU A 216 -6.82 -13.37 11.86
C GLU A 216 -8.08 -12.78 11.22
N ILE A 217 -7.90 -12.09 10.09
CA ILE A 217 -9.00 -11.51 9.31
C ILE A 217 -9.13 -12.23 7.99
N ARG A 218 -10.36 -12.66 7.67
CA ARG A 218 -10.66 -13.43 6.47
C ARG A 218 -11.74 -12.74 5.63
N HIS A 219 -11.51 -12.71 4.32
CA HIS A 219 -12.52 -12.41 3.31
C HIS A 219 -12.39 -13.40 2.13
N GLY A 220 -13.42 -14.18 1.89
CA GLY A 220 -13.37 -15.28 0.93
C GLY A 220 -12.25 -16.29 1.27
N LYS A 221 -11.30 -16.46 0.34
CA LYS A 221 -10.13 -17.32 0.53
C LYS A 221 -8.90 -16.59 1.08
N THR A 222 -8.95 -15.27 1.16
CA THR A 222 -7.82 -14.43 1.60
C THR A 222 -7.82 -14.30 3.11
N ILE A 223 -6.66 -14.46 3.71
CA ILE A 223 -6.46 -14.43 5.17
C ILE A 223 -5.22 -13.59 5.46
N PHE A 224 -5.34 -12.69 6.45
CA PHE A 224 -4.22 -11.96 7.02
C PHE A 224 -4.23 -12.10 8.53
N ARG A 225 -3.07 -12.39 9.11
CA ARG A 225 -2.89 -12.52 10.56
C ARG A 225 -1.87 -11.49 11.04
N GLU A 226 -2.37 -10.41 11.58
CA GLU A 226 -1.60 -9.29 12.14
C GLU A 226 -2.46 -8.50 13.13
N GLY A 227 -1.91 -7.40 13.68
CA GLY A 227 -2.65 -6.52 14.58
C GLY A 227 -3.92 -5.94 13.95
N LEU A 228 -5.03 -6.04 14.67
CA LEU A 228 -6.28 -5.33 14.45
C LEU A 228 -6.34 -4.17 15.44
N LEU A 229 -6.74 -2.99 14.99
CA LEU A 229 -6.88 -1.78 15.81
C LEU A 229 -8.32 -1.27 15.76
N PHE A 230 -8.93 -1.07 16.92
CA PHE A 230 -10.20 -0.35 17.04
C PHE A 230 -9.97 1.15 16.98
N THR A 231 -10.76 1.86 16.18
CA THR A 231 -10.71 3.31 16.02
C THR A 231 -12.07 3.94 16.24
N HIS A 232 -12.12 5.25 16.37
CA HIS A 232 -13.39 5.99 16.50
C HIS A 232 -14.27 5.96 15.22
N ARG A 233 -13.79 5.39 14.11
CA ARG A 233 -14.51 5.26 12.83
C ARG A 233 -14.80 3.82 12.45
N GLY A 234 -14.16 2.86 13.11
CA GLY A 234 -14.30 1.45 12.80
C GLY A 234 -13.03 0.68 13.11
N LEU A 235 -12.54 -0.10 12.15
CA LEU A 235 -11.38 -0.97 12.31
C LEU A 235 -10.23 -0.54 11.40
N SER A 236 -9.03 -0.66 11.93
CA SER A 236 -7.75 -0.41 11.26
C SER A 236 -6.71 -1.44 11.72
N GLY A 237 -5.45 -1.13 11.56
CA GLY A 237 -4.33 -2.03 11.85
C GLY A 237 -3.96 -2.88 10.64
N PRO A 238 -2.77 -3.48 10.65
CA PRO A 238 -2.21 -4.15 9.48
C PRO A 238 -3.13 -5.20 8.87
N SER A 239 -3.76 -6.05 9.68
CA SER A 239 -4.68 -7.11 9.18
C SER A 239 -5.90 -6.53 8.45
N ILE A 240 -6.44 -5.41 8.94
CA ILE A 240 -7.58 -4.72 8.32
C ILE A 240 -7.15 -3.96 7.06
N LEU A 241 -6.00 -3.28 7.09
CA LEU A 241 -5.48 -2.59 5.91
C LEU A 241 -5.23 -3.60 4.77
N GLN A 242 -4.63 -4.75 5.07
CA GLN A 242 -4.40 -5.82 4.10
C GLN A 242 -5.72 -6.33 3.49
N ILE A 243 -6.70 -6.71 4.33
CA ILE A 243 -7.94 -7.29 3.85
C ILE A 243 -8.79 -6.29 3.07
N SER A 244 -8.66 -4.98 3.33
CA SER A 244 -9.41 -3.92 2.64
C SER A 244 -9.13 -3.90 1.13
N SER A 245 -7.95 -4.33 0.70
CA SER A 245 -7.59 -4.46 -0.71
C SER A 245 -8.37 -5.56 -1.43
N TYR A 246 -8.88 -6.54 -0.70
CA TYR A 246 -9.66 -7.68 -1.20
C TYR A 246 -11.16 -7.53 -0.94
N TRP A 247 -11.52 -6.72 0.06
CA TRP A 247 -12.91 -6.52 0.45
C TRP A 247 -13.71 -5.82 -0.65
N GLN A 248 -14.97 -6.21 -0.81
CA GLN A 248 -15.94 -5.63 -1.72
C GLN A 248 -17.09 -5.00 -0.95
N ASP A 249 -17.63 -3.89 -1.45
CA ASP A 249 -18.71 -3.16 -0.80
C ASP A 249 -19.89 -4.09 -0.48
N GLY A 250 -20.36 -4.02 0.76
CA GLY A 250 -21.46 -4.83 1.29
C GLY A 250 -21.08 -6.24 1.74
N ALA A 251 -19.87 -6.70 1.48
CA ALA A 251 -19.45 -8.03 1.90
C ALA A 251 -19.00 -8.06 3.36
N ALA A 252 -19.25 -9.20 4.02
CA ALA A 252 -18.76 -9.42 5.38
C ALA A 252 -17.29 -9.81 5.41
N ILE A 253 -16.63 -9.49 6.52
CA ILE A 253 -15.32 -10.05 6.90
C ILE A 253 -15.49 -10.90 8.16
N HIS A 254 -14.62 -11.89 8.33
CA HIS A 254 -14.58 -12.75 9.50
C HIS A 254 -13.32 -12.45 10.31
N ILE A 255 -13.52 -12.32 11.62
CA ILE A 255 -12.46 -11.98 12.58
C ILE A 255 -12.31 -13.15 13.54
N ASN A 256 -11.09 -13.65 13.69
CA ASN A 256 -10.68 -14.54 14.74
C ASN A 256 -9.74 -13.78 15.69
N LEU A 257 -10.21 -13.49 16.89
CA LEU A 257 -9.47 -12.72 17.91
C LEU A 257 -8.48 -13.59 18.70
N LEU A 258 -8.52 -14.90 18.53
CA LEU A 258 -7.65 -15.85 19.21
C LEU A 258 -7.24 -16.96 18.21
N PRO A 259 -6.35 -16.64 17.23
CA PRO A 259 -6.04 -17.54 16.12
C PRO A 259 -5.39 -18.87 16.55
N ASP A 260 -4.70 -18.88 17.70
CA ASP A 260 -3.90 -20.02 18.17
C ASP A 260 -4.68 -20.96 19.09
N ALA A 261 -5.94 -20.61 19.49
CA ALA A 261 -6.70 -21.41 20.43
C ALA A 261 -8.22 -21.34 20.16
N ASP A 262 -8.90 -22.42 20.50
CA ASP A 262 -10.37 -22.44 20.60
C ASP A 262 -10.78 -21.89 21.96
N CYS A 263 -11.41 -20.72 21.96
CA CYS A 263 -11.85 -20.02 23.17
C CYS A 263 -12.89 -20.82 23.96
N ALA A 264 -13.81 -21.57 23.30
CA ALA A 264 -14.78 -22.38 23.98
C ALA A 264 -14.12 -23.56 24.73
N ALA A 265 -13.16 -24.21 24.07
CA ALA A 265 -12.37 -25.28 24.69
C ALA A 265 -11.55 -24.74 25.88
N PHE A 266 -10.90 -23.59 25.71
CA PHE A 266 -10.16 -22.89 26.78
C PHE A 266 -11.04 -22.62 27.99
N LEU A 267 -12.21 -21.98 27.80
CA LEU A 267 -13.12 -21.67 28.89
C LEU A 267 -13.72 -22.94 29.55
N THR A 268 -13.94 -24.00 28.77
CA THR A 268 -14.40 -25.29 29.27
C THR A 268 -13.34 -25.95 30.17
N ALA A 269 -12.07 -25.89 29.80
CA ALA A 269 -10.99 -26.36 30.65
C ALA A 269 -10.90 -25.55 31.95
N ARG A 270 -10.92 -24.22 31.84
CA ARG A 270 -10.93 -23.31 33.00
C ARG A 270 -12.11 -23.56 33.95
N LYS A 271 -13.29 -23.85 33.42
CA LYS A 271 -14.47 -24.21 34.24
C LYS A 271 -14.22 -25.45 35.11
N ARG A 272 -13.45 -26.43 34.61
CA ARG A 272 -13.10 -27.64 35.36
C ARG A 272 -12.03 -27.37 36.42
N GLU A 273 -11.01 -26.56 36.05
CA GLU A 273 -9.87 -26.25 36.92
C GLU A 273 -10.20 -25.23 38.00
N THR A 274 -10.91 -24.16 37.63
CA THR A 274 -11.19 -23.01 38.47
C THR A 274 -12.69 -22.60 38.41
N PRO A 275 -13.64 -23.47 38.83
CA PRO A 275 -15.08 -23.26 38.63
C PRO A 275 -15.63 -21.98 39.28
N ARG A 276 -14.95 -21.48 40.33
CA ARG A 276 -15.36 -20.23 41.03
C ARG A 276 -14.85 -18.96 40.37
N GLN A 277 -13.96 -19.07 39.37
CA GLN A 277 -13.43 -17.91 38.66
C GLN A 277 -14.55 -17.20 37.88
N ASP A 278 -14.54 -15.87 37.92
CA ASP A 278 -15.41 -15.03 37.09
C ASP A 278 -15.05 -15.15 35.60
N VAL A 279 -16.05 -15.24 34.73
CA VAL A 279 -15.88 -15.45 33.30
C VAL A 279 -15.10 -14.31 32.64
N LEU A 280 -15.27 -13.07 33.08
CA LEU A 280 -14.50 -11.92 32.56
C LEU A 280 -13.02 -12.09 32.91
N THR A 281 -12.71 -12.57 34.11
CA THR A 281 -11.32 -12.80 34.52
C THR A 281 -10.69 -13.93 33.68
N ALA A 282 -11.43 -15.03 33.47
CA ALA A 282 -10.96 -16.12 32.63
C ALA A 282 -10.75 -15.71 31.17
N LEU A 283 -11.66 -14.92 30.60
CA LEU A 283 -11.54 -14.45 29.22
C LEU A 283 -10.42 -13.40 29.07
N ALA A 284 -10.15 -12.63 30.12
CA ALA A 284 -9.06 -11.65 30.15
C ALA A 284 -7.66 -12.29 30.24
N ASP A 285 -7.54 -13.59 30.50
CA ASP A 285 -6.28 -14.33 30.40
C ASP A 285 -5.81 -14.49 28.93
N CYS A 286 -6.72 -14.41 27.95
CA CYS A 286 -6.41 -14.57 26.52
C CYS A 286 -6.77 -13.36 25.65
N LEU A 287 -7.54 -12.41 26.14
CA LEU A 287 -7.92 -11.18 25.41
C LEU A 287 -7.72 -9.93 26.29
N PRO A 288 -7.48 -8.76 25.69
CA PRO A 288 -7.48 -7.51 26.47
C PRO A 288 -8.79 -7.35 27.26
N ARG A 289 -8.69 -7.02 28.55
CA ARG A 289 -9.84 -7.01 29.49
C ARG A 289 -11.03 -6.16 29.00
N ARG A 290 -10.75 -5.01 28.35
CA ARG A 290 -11.82 -4.15 27.78
C ARG A 290 -12.59 -4.87 26.67
N LEU A 291 -11.88 -5.61 25.82
CA LEU A 291 -12.50 -6.39 24.74
C LEU A 291 -13.28 -7.58 25.27
N ALA A 292 -12.73 -8.27 26.27
CA ALA A 292 -13.41 -9.36 26.96
C ALA A 292 -14.73 -8.88 27.60
N ALA A 293 -14.71 -7.73 28.29
CA ALA A 293 -15.90 -7.13 28.88
C ALA A 293 -16.95 -6.78 27.81
N ASP A 294 -16.55 -6.11 26.73
CA ASP A 294 -17.45 -5.73 25.63
C ASP A 294 -18.12 -6.96 24.97
N ILE A 295 -17.38 -8.06 24.80
CA ILE A 295 -17.93 -9.32 24.27
C ILE A 295 -18.97 -9.91 25.21
N LEU A 296 -18.68 -9.95 26.51
CA LEU A 296 -19.58 -10.51 27.52
C LEU A 296 -20.83 -9.65 27.68
N ASP A 297 -20.70 -8.33 27.66
CA ASP A 297 -21.85 -7.40 27.72
C ASP A 297 -22.76 -7.57 26.48
N GLU A 298 -22.21 -7.72 25.28
CA GLU A 298 -22.99 -7.99 24.05
C GLU A 298 -23.80 -9.29 24.18
N LEU A 299 -23.16 -10.34 24.69
CA LEU A 299 -23.75 -11.65 24.86
C LEU A 299 -24.66 -11.73 26.07
N ARG A 300 -24.67 -10.72 26.96
CA ARG A 300 -25.36 -10.69 28.26
C ARG A 300 -24.97 -11.89 29.12
N ILE A 301 -23.69 -12.24 29.14
CA ILE A 301 -23.14 -13.35 29.94
C ILE A 301 -22.29 -12.76 31.06
N ALA A 302 -22.56 -13.16 32.28
CA ALA A 302 -21.81 -12.76 33.46
C ALA A 302 -21.85 -13.87 34.53
N GLY A 303 -20.97 -13.76 35.53
CA GLY A 303 -20.90 -14.65 36.68
C GLY A 303 -19.75 -15.63 36.64
N ARG A 304 -19.82 -16.65 37.51
CA ARG A 304 -18.76 -17.64 37.67
C ARG A 304 -18.83 -18.69 36.56
N LEU A 305 -17.70 -19.24 36.18
CA LEU A 305 -17.62 -20.31 35.17
C LEU A 305 -18.52 -21.52 35.55
N ALA A 306 -18.60 -21.87 36.84
CA ALA A 306 -19.45 -22.95 37.30
C ALA A 306 -20.95 -22.79 36.94
N ASP A 307 -21.40 -21.53 36.94
CA ASP A 307 -22.81 -21.19 36.75
C ASP A 307 -23.22 -21.11 35.27
N LEU A 308 -22.21 -21.09 34.34
CA LEU A 308 -22.45 -20.99 32.92
C LEU A 308 -22.68 -22.36 32.28
N SER A 309 -23.63 -22.43 31.37
CA SER A 309 -23.87 -23.62 30.55
C SER A 309 -22.74 -23.78 29.49
N ASN A 310 -22.53 -25.00 28.99
CA ASN A 310 -21.63 -25.24 27.88
C ASN A 310 -22.06 -24.48 26.59
N ALA A 311 -23.37 -24.26 26.44
CA ALA A 311 -23.92 -23.45 25.36
C ALA A 311 -23.45 -21.97 25.46
N ALA A 312 -23.46 -21.39 26.67
CA ALA A 312 -22.96 -20.03 26.90
C ALA A 312 -21.45 -19.91 26.60
N LEU A 313 -20.65 -20.88 27.05
CA LEU A 313 -19.21 -20.94 26.71
C LEU A 313 -18.99 -21.07 25.19
N GLY A 314 -19.83 -21.87 24.51
CA GLY A 314 -19.82 -21.99 23.06
C GLY A 314 -20.19 -20.69 22.35
N GLN A 315 -21.09 -19.87 22.86
CA GLN A 315 -21.44 -18.55 22.34
C GLN A 315 -20.25 -17.57 22.45
N ILE A 316 -19.58 -17.56 23.61
CA ILE A 316 -18.34 -16.76 23.77
C ILE A 316 -17.28 -17.19 22.77
N GLY A 317 -17.03 -18.50 22.65
CA GLY A 317 -16.07 -19.04 21.70
C GLY A 317 -16.40 -18.69 20.24
N ALA A 318 -17.66 -18.80 19.84
CA ALA A 318 -18.10 -18.40 18.50
C ALA A 318 -17.85 -16.91 18.25
N ARG A 319 -18.09 -16.06 19.25
CA ARG A 319 -17.89 -14.61 19.17
C ARG A 319 -16.40 -14.24 19.09
N VAL A 320 -15.54 -14.97 19.76
CA VAL A 320 -14.08 -14.75 19.75
C VAL A 320 -13.43 -15.29 18.48
N ASN A 321 -13.74 -16.54 18.10
CA ASN A 321 -13.04 -17.20 17.00
C ASN A 321 -13.72 -17.07 15.63
N ARG A 322 -14.99 -16.67 15.55
CA ARG A 322 -15.79 -16.64 14.32
C ARG A 322 -16.66 -15.40 14.20
N TRP A 323 -16.12 -14.27 14.62
CA TRP A 323 -16.84 -13.00 14.59
C TRP A 323 -17.03 -12.49 13.18
N GLN A 324 -18.26 -12.41 12.71
CA GLN A 324 -18.62 -11.85 11.42
C GLN A 324 -19.08 -10.39 11.59
N VAL A 325 -18.51 -9.49 10.77
CA VAL A 325 -18.89 -8.08 10.73
C VAL A 325 -18.98 -7.60 9.26
N SER A 326 -19.89 -6.66 9.01
CA SER A 326 -20.09 -6.09 7.68
C SER A 326 -19.68 -4.62 7.68
N PRO A 327 -18.52 -4.27 7.10
CA PRO A 327 -18.14 -2.87 6.94
C PRO A 327 -19.16 -2.11 6.08
N SER A 328 -19.39 -0.83 6.41
CA SER A 328 -20.23 0.08 5.63
C SER A 328 -19.47 0.84 4.54
N GLY A 329 -18.13 0.74 4.54
CA GLY A 329 -17.27 1.43 3.59
C GLY A 329 -15.83 1.51 4.07
N THR A 330 -15.08 2.44 3.51
CA THR A 330 -13.68 2.73 3.88
C THR A 330 -13.52 4.21 4.26
N GLU A 331 -12.40 4.57 4.89
CA GLU A 331 -12.08 5.99 5.15
C GLU A 331 -11.66 6.76 3.89
N GLY A 332 -11.62 6.12 2.73
CA GLY A 332 -11.33 6.72 1.43
C GLY A 332 -9.86 7.09 1.22
N TYR A 333 -9.59 7.76 0.10
CA TYR A 333 -8.23 8.11 -0.32
C TYR A 333 -7.44 8.96 0.66
N ARG A 334 -8.10 9.67 1.56
CA ARG A 334 -7.43 10.53 2.54
C ARG A 334 -6.53 9.75 3.50
N THR A 335 -6.90 8.52 3.82
CA THR A 335 -6.21 7.64 4.77
C THR A 335 -5.68 6.36 4.12
N ALA A 336 -6.08 6.08 2.88
CA ALA A 336 -5.56 4.95 2.12
C ALA A 336 -4.06 5.09 1.89
N GLU A 337 -3.30 4.03 2.10
CA GLU A 337 -1.86 4.06 1.80
C GLU A 337 -1.60 3.99 0.30
N VAL A 338 -2.43 3.27 -0.45
CA VAL A 338 -2.29 3.06 -1.89
C VAL A 338 -3.63 3.10 -2.62
N THR A 339 -3.56 3.18 -3.93
CA THR A 339 -4.67 3.04 -4.87
C THR A 339 -4.65 1.65 -5.48
N LEU A 340 -5.75 0.92 -5.41
CA LEU A 340 -5.95 -0.31 -6.18
C LEU A 340 -6.54 0.06 -7.54
N GLY A 341 -6.11 -0.66 -8.58
CA GLY A 341 -6.45 -0.32 -9.97
C GLY A 341 -5.49 0.73 -10.54
N GLY A 342 -5.66 1.06 -11.80
CA GLY A 342 -4.78 1.97 -12.53
C GLY A 342 -4.81 1.76 -14.02
N VAL A 343 -3.77 2.19 -14.73
CA VAL A 343 -3.60 1.89 -16.16
C VAL A 343 -3.55 0.38 -16.34
N ASP A 344 -4.44 -0.12 -17.20
CA ASP A 344 -4.60 -1.56 -17.41
C ASP A 344 -3.29 -2.17 -17.95
N VAL A 345 -2.79 -3.16 -17.24
CA VAL A 345 -1.51 -3.81 -17.57
C VAL A 345 -1.54 -4.54 -18.92
N ASP A 346 -2.71 -4.89 -19.43
CA ASP A 346 -2.84 -5.48 -20.76
C ASP A 346 -2.57 -4.46 -21.88
N GLU A 347 -2.62 -3.17 -21.59
CA GLU A 347 -2.22 -2.09 -22.50
C GLU A 347 -0.71 -1.85 -22.53
N LEU A 348 0.04 -2.42 -21.57
CA LEU A 348 1.45 -2.17 -21.39
C LEU A 348 2.33 -3.39 -21.72
N SER A 349 3.55 -3.14 -22.14
CA SER A 349 4.58 -4.15 -22.24
C SER A 349 5.15 -4.48 -20.85
N SER A 350 5.03 -5.73 -20.39
CA SER A 350 5.61 -6.17 -19.12
C SER A 350 7.16 -6.14 -19.09
N LYS A 351 7.78 -6.00 -20.24
CA LYS A 351 9.24 -5.96 -20.39
C LYS A 351 9.83 -4.55 -20.36
N THR A 352 9.03 -3.53 -20.75
CA THR A 352 9.51 -2.16 -20.93
C THR A 352 8.66 -1.13 -20.19
N MET A 353 7.46 -1.49 -19.72
CA MET A 353 6.44 -0.57 -19.20
C MET A 353 5.88 0.40 -20.26
N GLU A 354 6.20 0.21 -21.52
CA GLU A 354 5.74 1.02 -22.67
C GLU A 354 4.28 0.69 -23.01
N ALA A 355 3.52 1.68 -23.39
CA ALA A 355 2.17 1.53 -23.93
C ALA A 355 2.25 0.87 -25.32
N LYS A 356 1.55 -0.27 -25.50
CA LYS A 356 1.58 -1.04 -26.74
C LYS A 356 1.05 -0.26 -27.96
N ALA A 357 0.05 0.59 -27.74
CA ALA A 357 -0.60 1.38 -28.77
C ALA A 357 0.07 2.73 -29.05
N GLN A 358 0.98 3.18 -28.16
CA GLN A 358 1.57 4.51 -28.22
C GLN A 358 3.09 4.43 -27.99
N PRO A 359 3.90 4.29 -29.02
CA PRO A 359 5.35 4.20 -28.90
C PRO A 359 5.96 5.40 -28.17
N GLY A 360 6.93 5.14 -27.31
CA GLY A 360 7.61 6.16 -26.51
C GLY A 360 6.81 6.66 -25.29
N LEU A 361 5.62 6.11 -25.01
CA LEU A 361 4.83 6.43 -23.80
C LEU A 361 4.94 5.30 -22.78
N TYR A 362 5.36 5.62 -21.56
CA TYR A 362 5.60 4.64 -20.49
C TYR A 362 4.79 4.99 -19.24
N PHE A 363 4.36 3.97 -18.49
CA PHE A 363 3.68 4.13 -17.20
C PHE A 363 4.37 3.26 -16.16
N ILE A 364 4.73 3.85 -15.00
CA ILE A 364 5.47 3.19 -13.92
C ILE A 364 4.95 3.52 -12.53
N GLY A 365 5.20 2.63 -11.58
CA GLY A 365 4.78 2.79 -10.20
C GLY A 365 3.28 2.63 -10.02
N GLU A 366 2.72 3.31 -9.03
CA GLU A 366 1.34 3.12 -8.55
C GLU A 366 0.25 3.60 -9.54
N VAL A 367 0.60 4.34 -10.59
CA VAL A 367 -0.37 4.69 -11.66
C VAL A 367 -0.79 3.48 -12.48
N VAL A 368 0.01 2.42 -12.47
CA VAL A 368 -0.26 1.13 -13.15
C VAL A 368 -1.11 0.23 -12.24
N ASP A 369 -1.99 -0.60 -12.83
CA ASP A 369 -2.80 -1.58 -12.11
C ASP A 369 -1.95 -2.73 -11.54
N VAL A 370 -1.06 -2.39 -10.61
CA VAL A 370 -0.25 -3.31 -9.80
C VAL A 370 -0.19 -2.78 -8.38
N THR A 371 -0.85 -3.46 -7.45
CA THR A 371 -0.97 -3.02 -6.06
C THR A 371 -0.44 -4.10 -5.12
N GLY A 372 0.59 -3.79 -4.36
CA GLY A 372 1.24 -4.69 -3.41
C GLY A 372 0.54 -4.73 -2.05
N HIS A 373 0.84 -5.77 -1.29
CA HIS A 373 0.50 -5.87 0.12
C HIS A 373 1.11 -4.74 0.95
N LEU A 374 0.67 -4.62 2.21
CA LEU A 374 1.26 -3.70 3.19
C LEU A 374 2.68 -4.16 3.56
N GLY A 375 3.62 -3.23 3.67
CA GLY A 375 4.93 -3.51 4.21
C GLY A 375 6.08 -3.52 3.21
N GLY A 376 6.22 -2.48 2.38
CA GLY A 376 7.34 -2.25 1.47
C GLY A 376 7.13 -2.75 0.04
N TYR A 377 6.12 -3.59 -0.20
CA TYR A 377 5.85 -4.17 -1.52
C TYR A 377 5.58 -3.10 -2.60
N ASN A 378 4.80 -2.06 -2.29
CA ASN A 378 4.47 -1.00 -3.26
C ASN A 378 5.69 -0.16 -3.63
N PHE A 379 6.63 0.02 -2.72
CA PHE A 379 7.92 0.62 -3.05
C PHE A 379 8.77 -0.30 -3.93
N GLN A 380 8.80 -1.60 -3.63
CA GLN A 380 9.50 -2.53 -4.51
C GLN A 380 8.94 -2.51 -5.94
N TRP A 381 7.62 -2.43 -6.13
CA TRP A 381 7.04 -2.23 -7.45
C TRP A 381 7.49 -0.92 -8.10
N ALA A 382 7.56 0.18 -7.34
CA ALA A 382 8.03 1.45 -7.84
C ALA A 382 9.49 1.37 -8.31
N TRP A 383 10.37 0.70 -7.54
CA TRP A 383 11.75 0.47 -7.91
C TRP A 383 11.88 -0.39 -9.17
N SER A 384 11.23 -1.55 -9.19
CA SER A 384 11.34 -2.52 -10.29
C SER A 384 10.76 -1.97 -11.59
N SER A 385 9.59 -1.33 -11.56
CA SER A 385 8.99 -0.73 -12.77
C SER A 385 9.79 0.49 -13.27
N GLY A 386 10.29 1.31 -12.34
CA GLY A 386 11.14 2.44 -12.66
C GLY A 386 12.46 2.02 -13.32
N PHE A 387 13.11 0.99 -12.77
CA PHE A 387 14.33 0.41 -13.33
C PHE A 387 14.09 -0.08 -14.76
N VAL A 388 13.08 -0.89 -14.96
CA VAL A 388 12.78 -1.51 -16.26
C VAL A 388 12.44 -0.46 -17.33
N ALA A 389 11.69 0.58 -17.00
CA ALA A 389 11.41 1.67 -17.93
C ALA A 389 12.69 2.49 -18.22
N GLY A 390 13.50 2.77 -17.18
CA GLY A 390 14.77 3.47 -17.36
C GLY A 390 15.76 2.75 -18.28
N GLU A 391 15.71 1.41 -18.34
CA GLU A 391 16.48 0.62 -19.29
C GLU A 391 15.90 0.64 -20.72
N ALA A 392 14.61 0.96 -20.88
CA ALA A 392 13.93 0.90 -22.18
C ALA A 392 13.92 2.25 -22.92
N VAL A 393 13.87 3.38 -22.20
CA VAL A 393 13.80 4.74 -22.77
C VAL A 393 15.09 5.23 -23.41
#